data_0962173b2d63468a015a26e8a7bc69e9
#
_entry.id   0962173b2d63468a015a26e8a7bc69e9
#
_cell.length_a   1.000
_cell.length_b   1.000
_cell.length_c   1.000
_cell.angle_alpha   90.00
_cell.angle_beta   90.00
_cell.angle_gamma   90.00
#
_symmetry.space_group_name_H-M   'P 1'
#
loop_
_entity.id
_entity.type
_entity.pdbx_description
1 polymer ?
#
loop_
_entity_poly.entity_id
_entity_poly.type
_entity_poly.pdbx_seq_one_letter_code
_entity_poly.pdbx_strand_id
1 'polypeptide(L)'
;MADLILGIDEAGRGCVIGPLFIAGFLIDESDYSADRLNSLGVCDSKMLVARRREEIAKEIKKIAIGYKVSKISPKLLDGFSINELEIKFSAKLIGRFSPHKVYLDVPASGSGIKRYCGSVASFCSFQPARIIGANKMDSTNIATAAASILAKSEREKHVKILKKKYGDFGSGYPSDPKTIVWLKWWRKNHKEWPSIVR
;
A
#
# COMPACT_ATOMS: atom_id res chain seq x y z
N MET A 1 7.63 -24.71 -14.32
CA MET A 1 7.67 -23.25 -14.47
C MET A 1 7.45 -22.65 -13.11
N ALA A 2 8.15 -21.55 -12.77
CA ALA A 2 7.95 -20.86 -11.51
C ALA A 2 6.50 -20.36 -11.38
N ASP A 3 5.86 -20.59 -10.25
CA ASP A 3 4.47 -20.14 -10.00
C ASP A 3 4.51 -18.75 -9.37
N LEU A 4 4.55 -17.73 -10.23
CA LEU A 4 4.71 -16.34 -9.83
C LEU A 4 3.46 -15.82 -9.15
N ILE A 5 3.61 -15.33 -7.91
CA ILE A 5 2.54 -14.69 -7.14
C ILE A 5 2.84 -13.21 -6.90
N LEU A 6 1.81 -12.38 -7.02
CA LEU A 6 1.85 -10.96 -6.75
C LEU A 6 0.99 -10.64 -5.53
N GLY A 7 1.60 -10.15 -4.46
CA GLY A 7 0.89 -9.54 -3.34
C GLY A 7 0.70 -8.05 -3.58
N ILE A 8 -0.48 -7.51 -3.29
CA ILE A 8 -0.79 -6.08 -3.40
C ILE A 8 -1.43 -5.58 -2.11
N ASP A 9 -0.93 -4.46 -1.59
CA ASP A 9 -1.46 -3.77 -0.42
C ASP A 9 -1.19 -2.26 -0.52
N GLU A 10 -1.85 -1.46 0.32
CA GLU A 10 -1.74 -0.01 0.34
C GLU A 10 -1.35 0.54 1.72
N ALA A 11 -0.93 1.81 1.74
CA ALA A 11 -0.69 2.58 2.96
C ALA A 11 -1.14 4.03 2.81
N GLY A 12 -1.86 4.51 3.81
CA GLY A 12 -2.33 5.89 3.85
C GLY A 12 -3.72 6.11 3.26
N ARG A 13 -4.53 5.09 3.11
CA ARG A 13 -5.91 5.18 2.64
C ARG A 13 -6.77 6.14 3.48
N GLY A 14 -6.76 6.01 4.80
CA GLY A 14 -7.54 6.84 5.72
C GLY A 14 -6.86 8.15 6.15
N CYS A 15 -5.76 8.56 5.51
CA CYS A 15 -5.09 9.81 5.86
C CYS A 15 -5.78 11.02 5.26
N VAL A 16 -5.76 12.13 5.98
CA VAL A 16 -6.18 13.46 5.49
C VAL A 16 -5.00 14.32 5.06
N ILE A 17 -3.77 13.89 5.36
CA ILE A 17 -2.53 14.54 4.92
C ILE A 17 -1.63 13.51 4.24
N GLY A 18 -1.14 13.86 3.07
CA GLY A 18 -0.17 13.10 2.28
C GLY A 18 -0.80 12.14 1.26
N PRO A 19 0.02 11.52 0.42
CA PRO A 19 -0.41 10.61 -0.64
C PRO A 19 -0.84 9.23 -0.12
N LEU A 20 -1.55 8.50 -0.96
CA LEU A 20 -1.77 7.06 -0.85
C LEU A 20 -0.64 6.34 -1.59
N PHE A 21 -0.15 5.26 -1.00
CA PHE A 21 0.84 4.38 -1.62
C PHE A 21 0.24 3.00 -1.85
N ILE A 22 0.41 2.46 -3.05
CA ILE A 22 0.01 1.10 -3.42
C ILE A 22 1.26 0.35 -3.84
N ALA A 23 1.54 -0.79 -3.22
CA ALA A 23 2.69 -1.62 -3.49
C ALA A 23 2.28 -2.96 -4.10
N GLY A 24 3.06 -3.42 -5.07
CA GLY A 24 3.05 -4.79 -5.57
C GLY A 24 4.39 -5.44 -5.29
N PHE A 25 4.35 -6.70 -4.84
CA PHE A 25 5.51 -7.52 -4.53
C PHE A 25 5.38 -8.89 -5.19
N LEU A 26 6.30 -9.20 -6.10
CA LEU A 26 6.32 -10.42 -6.90
C LEU A 26 7.37 -11.39 -6.38
N ILE A 27 6.97 -12.62 -6.11
CA ILE A 27 7.86 -13.73 -5.76
C ILE A 27 7.45 -15.02 -6.50
N ASP A 28 8.34 -16.00 -6.48
CA ASP A 28 7.99 -17.40 -6.74
C ASP A 28 7.26 -17.98 -5.51
N GLU A 29 6.21 -18.76 -5.73
CA GLU A 29 5.46 -19.45 -4.67
C GLU A 29 6.30 -20.59 -4.03
N SER A 30 7.55 -20.78 -4.40
CA SER A 30 8.42 -21.76 -3.80
C SER A 30 8.64 -21.52 -2.30
N ASP A 31 8.76 -22.58 -1.53
CA ASP A 31 8.93 -22.52 -0.07
C ASP A 31 10.12 -21.68 0.37
N TYR A 32 11.22 -21.69 -0.41
CA TYR A 32 12.43 -20.95 -0.09
C TYR A 32 12.24 -19.42 0.02
N SER A 33 11.46 -18.83 -0.89
CA SER A 33 11.18 -17.37 -0.82
C SER A 33 10.26 -17.03 0.35
N ALA A 34 9.28 -17.89 0.63
CA ALA A 34 8.38 -17.73 1.76
C ALA A 34 9.12 -17.86 3.10
N ASP A 35 10.00 -18.86 3.24
CA ASP A 35 10.82 -19.07 4.45
C ASP A 35 11.74 -17.89 4.73
N ARG A 36 12.39 -17.34 3.73
CA ARG A 36 13.22 -16.14 3.88
C ARG A 36 12.41 -14.94 4.35
N LEU A 37 11.20 -14.73 3.82
CA LEU A 37 10.32 -13.65 4.26
C LEU A 37 9.82 -13.88 5.70
N ASN A 38 9.47 -15.10 6.05
CA ASN A 38 9.06 -15.47 7.41
C ASN A 38 10.19 -15.22 8.43
N SER A 39 11.44 -15.59 8.11
CA SER A 39 12.60 -15.35 8.97
C SER A 39 12.90 -13.87 9.22
N LEU A 40 12.46 -12.98 8.31
CA LEU A 40 12.54 -11.53 8.49
C LEU A 40 11.42 -10.97 9.39
N GLY A 41 10.43 -11.77 9.77
CA GLY A 41 9.28 -11.35 10.57
C GLY A 41 8.25 -10.53 9.77
N VAL A 42 8.09 -10.83 8.48
CA VAL A 42 7.19 -10.07 7.59
C VAL A 42 5.73 -10.20 8.02
N CYS A 43 5.31 -11.36 8.55
CA CYS A 43 3.95 -11.60 9.02
C CYS A 43 3.53 -10.72 10.22
N ASP A 44 4.49 -10.25 11.01
CA ASP A 44 4.24 -9.41 12.20
C ASP A 44 4.30 -7.91 11.88
N SER A 45 4.06 -7.52 10.63
CA SER A 45 4.24 -6.16 10.11
C SER A 45 3.54 -5.06 10.92
N LYS A 46 2.43 -5.40 11.59
CA LYS A 46 1.63 -4.47 12.42
C LYS A 46 2.33 -4.08 13.73
N MET A 47 3.20 -4.94 14.25
CA MET A 47 3.97 -4.71 15.48
C MET A 47 5.32 -4.01 15.21
N LEU A 48 5.72 -3.87 13.97
CA LEU A 48 7.00 -3.29 13.60
C LEU A 48 7.03 -1.78 13.83
N VAL A 49 8.03 -1.30 14.58
CA VAL A 49 8.34 0.13 14.63
C VAL A 49 8.94 0.59 13.29
N ALA A 50 8.82 1.88 13.00
CA ALA A 50 9.19 2.46 11.70
C ALA A 50 10.64 2.14 11.28
N ARG A 51 11.61 2.17 12.20
CA ARG A 51 13.03 1.84 11.92
C ARG A 51 13.17 0.39 11.46
N ARG A 52 12.58 -0.55 12.20
CA ARG A 52 12.65 -1.98 11.87
C ARG A 52 11.94 -2.28 10.55
N ARG A 53 10.80 -1.62 10.29
CA ARG A 53 10.08 -1.73 9.00
C ARG A 53 10.94 -1.28 7.83
N GLU A 54 11.72 -0.20 7.98
CA GLU A 54 12.64 0.28 6.93
C GLU A 54 13.77 -0.71 6.66
N GLU A 55 14.34 -1.33 7.70
CA GLU A 55 15.36 -2.38 7.59
C GLU A 55 14.81 -3.61 6.83
N ILE A 56 13.65 -4.11 7.27
CA ILE A 56 12.99 -5.25 6.61
C ILE A 56 12.63 -4.91 5.16
N ALA A 57 12.14 -3.70 4.87
CA ALA A 57 11.82 -3.28 3.51
C ALA A 57 13.05 -3.34 2.58
N LYS A 58 14.27 -3.09 3.07
CA LYS A 58 15.50 -3.25 2.29
C LYS A 58 15.78 -4.72 1.96
N GLU A 59 15.60 -5.60 2.93
CA GLU A 59 15.84 -7.04 2.74
C GLU A 59 14.78 -7.68 1.83
N ILE A 60 13.51 -7.32 2.00
CA ILE A 60 12.40 -7.77 1.13
C ILE A 60 12.71 -7.45 -0.35
N LYS A 61 13.24 -6.26 -0.63
CA LYS A 61 13.58 -5.85 -2.00
C LYS A 61 14.64 -6.73 -2.65
N LYS A 62 15.51 -7.37 -1.87
CA LYS A 62 16.54 -8.32 -2.37
C LYS A 62 15.96 -9.71 -2.67
N ILE A 63 14.85 -10.07 -2.05
CA ILE A 63 14.16 -11.35 -2.23
C ILE A 63 13.20 -11.29 -3.42
N ALA A 64 12.65 -10.11 -3.69
CA ALA A 64 11.65 -9.90 -4.74
C ALA A 64 12.19 -10.28 -6.13
N ILE A 65 11.43 -11.04 -6.90
CA ILE A 65 11.61 -11.13 -8.37
C ILE A 65 11.30 -9.77 -9.00
N GLY A 66 10.33 -9.06 -8.45
CA GLY A 66 9.99 -7.71 -8.80
C GLY A 66 9.15 -7.02 -7.75
N TYR A 67 9.27 -5.72 -7.65
CA TYR A 67 8.40 -4.91 -6.82
C TYR A 67 8.17 -3.53 -7.43
N LYS A 68 7.06 -2.91 -7.05
CA LYS A 68 6.75 -1.53 -7.42
C LYS A 68 5.91 -0.89 -6.34
N VAL A 69 6.28 0.34 -5.94
CA VAL A 69 5.42 1.18 -5.11
C VAL A 69 4.99 2.39 -5.93
N SER A 70 3.70 2.60 -6.03
CA SER A 70 3.07 3.70 -6.72
C SER A 70 2.57 4.73 -5.71
N LYS A 71 2.87 6.01 -5.93
CA LYS A 71 2.41 7.14 -5.13
C LYS A 71 1.24 7.83 -5.84
N ILE A 72 0.11 7.93 -5.16
CA ILE A 72 -1.09 8.64 -5.62
C ILE A 72 -1.18 9.95 -4.84
N SER A 73 -1.11 11.06 -5.55
CA SER A 73 -1.09 12.40 -4.93
C SER A 73 -2.43 12.78 -4.30
N PRO A 74 -2.45 13.66 -3.28
CA PRO A 74 -3.68 14.23 -2.75
C PRO A 74 -4.59 14.80 -3.84
N LYS A 75 -4.04 15.58 -4.76
CA LYS A 75 -4.80 16.16 -5.88
C LYS A 75 -5.56 15.11 -6.71
N LEU A 76 -4.95 13.94 -6.92
CA LEU A 76 -5.63 12.87 -7.66
C LEU A 76 -6.71 12.21 -6.80
N LEU A 77 -6.48 12.09 -5.50
CA LEU A 77 -7.44 11.55 -4.54
C LEU A 77 -8.67 12.45 -4.36
N ASP A 78 -8.52 13.76 -4.51
CA ASP A 78 -9.65 14.71 -4.45
C ASP A 78 -10.54 14.64 -5.68
N GLY A 79 -10.00 14.22 -6.84
CA GLY A 79 -10.71 14.16 -8.11
C GLY A 79 -11.38 12.81 -8.42
N PHE A 80 -11.04 11.74 -7.67
CA PHE A 80 -11.51 10.39 -7.98
C PHE A 80 -11.81 9.60 -6.70
N SER A 81 -12.69 8.60 -6.81
CA SER A 81 -12.91 7.66 -5.71
C SER A 81 -11.62 6.90 -5.36
N ILE A 82 -11.32 6.81 -4.06
CA ILE A 82 -10.16 6.04 -3.56
C ILE A 82 -10.23 4.59 -4.07
N ASN A 83 -11.40 3.96 -4.01
CA ASN A 83 -11.59 2.59 -4.51
C ASN A 83 -11.25 2.47 -6.01
N GLU A 84 -11.71 3.43 -6.81
CA GLU A 84 -11.43 3.44 -8.25
C GLU A 84 -9.93 3.56 -8.54
N LEU A 85 -9.23 4.44 -7.81
CA LEU A 85 -7.80 4.59 -7.95
C LEU A 85 -7.05 3.32 -7.53
N GLU A 86 -7.42 2.72 -6.40
CA GLU A 86 -6.82 1.46 -5.93
C GLU A 86 -7.02 0.33 -6.96
N ILE A 87 -8.22 0.18 -7.50
CA ILE A 87 -8.53 -0.80 -8.56
C ILE A 87 -7.64 -0.57 -9.78
N LYS A 88 -7.59 0.67 -10.30
CA LYS A 88 -6.79 1.01 -11.49
C LYS A 88 -5.29 0.80 -11.27
N PHE A 89 -4.77 1.17 -10.09
CA PHE A 89 -3.35 0.99 -9.79
C PHE A 89 -3.00 -0.47 -9.53
N SER A 90 -3.88 -1.25 -8.91
CA SER A 90 -3.72 -2.70 -8.76
C SER A 90 -3.69 -3.39 -10.13
N ALA A 91 -4.61 -3.05 -11.02
CA ALA A 91 -4.62 -3.57 -12.39
C ALA A 91 -3.33 -3.22 -13.17
N LYS A 92 -2.78 -2.00 -13.00
CA LYS A 92 -1.49 -1.62 -13.58
C LYS A 92 -0.33 -2.46 -13.04
N LEU A 93 -0.34 -2.81 -11.75
CA LEU A 93 0.67 -3.69 -11.16
C LEU A 93 0.58 -5.10 -11.72
N ILE A 94 -0.64 -5.62 -11.87
CA ILE A 94 -0.89 -6.93 -12.49
C ILE A 94 -0.39 -6.95 -13.93
N GLY A 95 -0.73 -5.94 -14.74
CA GLY A 95 -0.24 -5.83 -16.12
C GLY A 95 1.29 -5.70 -16.22
N ARG A 96 1.93 -5.02 -15.25
CA ARG A 96 3.39 -4.87 -15.21
C ARG A 96 4.13 -6.16 -14.95
N PHE A 97 3.62 -7.01 -14.07
CA PHE A 97 4.31 -8.20 -13.58
C PHE A 97 3.83 -9.50 -14.22
N SER A 98 2.65 -9.48 -14.83
CA SER A 98 2.03 -10.66 -15.47
C SER A 98 2.09 -11.93 -14.60
N PRO A 99 1.62 -11.90 -13.33
CA PRO A 99 1.73 -13.01 -12.40
C PRO A 99 0.74 -14.13 -12.73
N HIS A 100 1.00 -15.36 -12.25
CA HIS A 100 0.02 -16.45 -12.31
C HIS A 100 -1.14 -16.25 -11.34
N LYS A 101 -0.83 -15.82 -10.12
CA LYS A 101 -1.82 -15.56 -9.05
C LYS A 101 -1.60 -14.18 -8.45
N VAL A 102 -2.69 -13.56 -8.00
CA VAL A 102 -2.68 -12.26 -7.31
C VAL A 102 -3.39 -12.38 -5.98
N TYR A 103 -2.79 -11.86 -4.92
CA TYR A 103 -3.37 -11.71 -3.59
C TYR A 103 -3.53 -10.23 -3.28
N LEU A 104 -4.78 -9.81 -3.03
CA LEU A 104 -5.15 -8.40 -2.79
C LEU A 104 -5.62 -8.21 -1.35
N ASP A 105 -5.06 -7.25 -0.62
CA ASP A 105 -5.77 -6.70 0.54
C ASP A 105 -6.94 -5.85 0.04
N VAL A 106 -8.16 -6.20 0.46
CA VAL A 106 -9.39 -5.59 -0.07
C VAL A 106 -10.11 -4.85 1.06
N PRO A 107 -10.34 -3.53 0.92
CA PRO A 107 -11.02 -2.72 1.93
C PRO A 107 -12.55 -2.93 1.89
N ALA A 108 -12.99 -4.17 1.82
CA ALA A 108 -14.39 -4.57 1.79
C ALA A 108 -14.60 -5.91 2.51
N SER A 109 -15.85 -6.28 2.74
CA SER A 109 -16.24 -7.55 3.35
C SER A 109 -17.37 -8.22 2.57
N GLY A 110 -17.58 -9.51 2.79
CA GLY A 110 -18.65 -10.28 2.18
C GLY A 110 -18.63 -10.22 0.65
N SER A 111 -19.77 -9.97 0.04
CA SER A 111 -19.93 -9.86 -1.42
C SER A 111 -19.14 -8.70 -2.06
N GLY A 112 -18.76 -7.70 -1.27
CA GLY A 112 -17.95 -6.57 -1.72
C GLY A 112 -16.56 -7.00 -2.19
N ILE A 113 -15.97 -8.04 -1.59
CA ILE A 113 -14.67 -8.59 -1.99
C ILE A 113 -14.73 -9.11 -3.43
N LYS A 114 -15.73 -9.94 -3.74
CA LYS A 114 -15.90 -10.50 -5.09
C LYS A 114 -16.09 -9.41 -6.13
N ARG A 115 -16.89 -8.38 -5.81
CA ARG A 115 -17.10 -7.22 -6.69
C ARG A 115 -15.82 -6.45 -6.92
N TYR A 116 -15.03 -6.21 -5.87
CA TYR A 116 -13.75 -5.50 -5.97
C TYR A 116 -12.76 -6.26 -6.86
N CYS A 117 -12.57 -7.57 -6.63
CA CYS A 117 -11.70 -8.41 -7.46
C CYS A 117 -12.16 -8.43 -8.93
N GLY A 118 -13.46 -8.53 -9.18
CA GLY A 118 -14.03 -8.45 -10.52
C GLY A 118 -13.75 -7.11 -11.20
N SER A 119 -13.85 -6.01 -10.46
CA SER A 119 -13.49 -4.68 -10.96
C SER A 119 -11.99 -4.58 -11.27
N VAL A 120 -11.11 -5.14 -10.45
CA VAL A 120 -9.68 -5.18 -10.75
C VAL A 120 -9.43 -5.97 -12.03
N ALA A 121 -10.03 -7.15 -12.17
CA ALA A 121 -9.91 -8.00 -13.37
C ALA A 121 -10.34 -7.28 -14.65
N SER A 122 -11.43 -6.51 -14.60
CA SER A 122 -11.93 -5.78 -15.77
C SER A 122 -11.01 -4.66 -16.27
N PHE A 123 -10.13 -4.13 -15.39
CA PHE A 123 -9.13 -3.13 -15.76
C PHE A 123 -7.75 -3.72 -16.12
N CYS A 124 -7.57 -5.04 -15.97
CA CYS A 124 -6.28 -5.67 -16.25
C CYS A 124 -6.04 -5.81 -17.76
N SER A 125 -4.88 -5.38 -18.23
CA SER A 125 -4.38 -5.68 -19.58
C SER A 125 -3.84 -7.10 -19.72
N PHE A 126 -3.57 -7.77 -18.60
CA PHE A 126 -3.15 -9.17 -18.49
C PHE A 126 -4.10 -9.88 -17.51
N GLN A 127 -4.57 -11.06 -17.89
CA GLN A 127 -5.48 -11.86 -17.05
C GLN A 127 -4.68 -12.94 -16.31
N PRO A 128 -4.47 -12.80 -14.99
CA PRO A 128 -3.86 -13.86 -14.19
C PRO A 128 -4.84 -15.03 -14.06
N ALA A 129 -4.32 -16.23 -13.79
CA ALA A 129 -5.15 -17.41 -13.59
C ALA A 129 -6.12 -17.24 -12.40
N ARG A 130 -5.70 -16.51 -11.36
CA ARG A 130 -6.54 -16.24 -10.19
C ARG A 130 -6.25 -14.88 -9.57
N ILE A 131 -7.33 -14.15 -9.18
CA ILE A 131 -7.27 -12.98 -8.30
C ILE A 131 -8.02 -13.34 -7.02
N ILE A 132 -7.31 -13.35 -5.90
CA ILE A 132 -7.79 -13.74 -4.58
C ILE A 132 -7.74 -12.49 -3.70
N GLY A 133 -8.90 -12.02 -3.27
CA GLY A 133 -9.02 -10.89 -2.34
C GLY A 133 -9.53 -11.33 -0.99
N ALA A 134 -9.02 -10.73 0.07
CA ALA A 134 -9.58 -10.81 1.41
C ALA A 134 -9.32 -9.52 2.17
N ASN A 135 -10.15 -9.23 3.17
CA ASN A 135 -9.84 -8.18 4.13
C ASN A 135 -8.71 -8.68 5.05
N LYS A 136 -7.72 -7.85 5.28
CA LYS A 136 -6.50 -8.18 6.04
C LYS A 136 -5.69 -9.33 5.40
N MET A 137 -5.61 -9.35 4.08
CA MET A 137 -4.82 -10.34 3.35
C MET A 137 -3.33 -10.32 3.76
N ASP A 138 -2.83 -9.17 4.20
CA ASP A 138 -1.48 -8.99 4.76
C ASP A 138 -1.19 -9.87 5.99
N SER A 139 -2.22 -10.37 6.67
CA SER A 139 -2.06 -11.28 7.83
C SER A 139 -2.05 -12.76 7.44
N THR A 140 -2.43 -13.11 6.22
CA THR A 140 -2.61 -14.51 5.79
C THR A 140 -1.78 -14.87 4.56
N ASN A 141 -1.30 -13.88 3.82
CA ASN A 141 -0.48 -14.10 2.62
C ASN A 141 0.84 -13.33 2.71
N ILE A 142 1.95 -14.05 2.60
CA ILE A 142 3.30 -13.51 2.79
C ILE A 142 3.69 -12.47 1.73
N ALA A 143 3.26 -12.63 0.48
CA ALA A 143 3.54 -11.67 -0.57
C ALA A 143 2.79 -10.35 -0.35
N THR A 144 1.53 -10.43 0.13
CA THR A 144 0.74 -9.25 0.50
C THR A 144 1.31 -8.57 1.75
N ALA A 145 1.78 -9.34 2.74
CA ALA A 145 2.47 -8.80 3.91
C ALA A 145 3.75 -8.04 3.52
N ALA A 146 4.52 -8.57 2.58
CA ALA A 146 5.70 -7.89 2.04
C ALA A 146 5.32 -6.59 1.30
N ALA A 147 4.26 -6.60 0.48
CA ALA A 147 3.72 -5.40 -0.17
C ALA A 147 3.30 -4.34 0.86
N SER A 148 2.62 -4.75 1.94
CA SER A 148 2.23 -3.90 3.07
C SER A 148 3.42 -3.17 3.68
N ILE A 149 4.50 -3.91 3.98
CA ILE A 149 5.74 -3.33 4.52
C ILE A 149 6.35 -2.31 3.56
N LEU A 150 6.39 -2.61 2.26
CA LEU A 150 6.90 -1.69 1.25
C LEU A 150 6.07 -0.41 1.16
N ALA A 151 4.74 -0.52 1.10
CA ALA A 151 3.85 0.63 1.04
C ALA A 151 3.98 1.52 2.30
N LYS A 152 3.97 0.91 3.49
CA LYS A 152 4.12 1.61 4.78
C LYS A 152 5.49 2.29 4.90
N SER A 153 6.57 1.61 4.52
CA SER A 153 7.94 2.17 4.56
C SER A 153 8.08 3.38 3.63
N GLU A 154 7.59 3.30 2.39
CA GLU A 154 7.67 4.43 1.45
C GLU A 154 6.78 5.60 1.91
N ARG A 155 5.61 5.31 2.48
CA ARG A 155 4.77 6.36 3.09
C ARG A 155 5.48 7.05 4.25
N GLU A 156 6.09 6.32 5.17
CA GLU A 156 6.81 6.88 6.31
C GLU A 156 7.98 7.77 5.90
N LYS A 157 8.75 7.35 4.89
CA LYS A 157 9.80 8.19 4.30
C LYS A 157 9.23 9.48 3.73
N HIS A 158 8.14 9.38 3.00
CA HIS A 158 7.50 10.54 2.40
C HIS A 158 6.93 11.50 3.46
N VAL A 159 6.29 10.99 4.51
CA VAL A 159 5.82 11.80 5.65
C VAL A 159 6.98 12.54 6.32
N LYS A 160 8.15 11.91 6.49
CA LYS A 160 9.35 12.60 7.02
C LYS A 160 9.77 13.78 6.13
N ILE A 161 9.71 13.62 4.80
CA ILE A 161 10.01 14.70 3.84
C ILE A 161 8.99 15.84 3.97
N LEU A 162 7.70 15.50 4.02
CA LEU A 162 6.64 16.50 4.16
C LEU A 162 6.76 17.27 5.48
N LYS A 163 7.08 16.60 6.58
CA LYS A 163 7.29 17.25 7.89
C LYS A 163 8.43 18.25 7.88
N LYS A 164 9.51 18.00 7.14
CA LYS A 164 10.59 18.98 6.99
C LYS A 164 10.12 20.27 6.29
N LYS A 165 9.14 20.18 5.38
CA LYS A 165 8.62 21.32 4.62
C LYS A 165 7.47 22.04 5.33
N TYR A 166 6.57 21.30 5.98
CA TYR A 166 5.29 21.81 6.49
C TYR A 166 5.18 21.81 8.02
N GLY A 167 6.24 21.41 8.74
CA GLY A 167 6.21 21.22 10.19
C GLY A 167 5.65 19.86 10.60
N ASP A 168 5.65 19.57 11.91
CA ASP A 168 5.16 18.29 12.44
C ASP A 168 3.64 18.25 12.51
N PHE A 169 3.03 17.67 11.49
CA PHE A 169 1.58 17.45 11.42
C PHE A 169 1.14 16.07 11.97
N GLY A 170 1.97 15.41 12.77
CA GLY A 170 1.66 14.08 13.30
C GLY A 170 1.72 12.98 12.24
N SER A 171 0.81 12.02 12.31
CA SER A 171 0.75 10.87 11.40
C SER A 171 0.01 11.16 10.07
N GLY A 172 -0.76 12.24 10.03
CA GLY A 172 -1.64 12.59 8.91
C GLY A 172 -3.00 11.88 8.94
N TYR A 173 -3.28 11.05 9.96
CA TYR A 173 -4.60 10.45 10.15
C TYR A 173 -5.53 11.39 10.94
N PRO A 174 -6.85 11.38 10.67
CA PRO A 174 -7.81 12.23 11.35
C PRO A 174 -7.97 11.89 12.85
N SER A 175 -7.59 10.70 13.27
CA SER A 175 -7.59 10.27 14.67
C SER A 175 -6.38 10.75 15.48
N ASP A 176 -5.34 11.29 14.83
CA ASP A 176 -4.14 11.77 15.50
C ASP A 176 -4.34 13.22 16.00
N PRO A 177 -4.26 13.47 17.33
CA PRO A 177 -4.41 14.82 17.88
C PRO A 177 -3.46 15.85 17.27
N LYS A 178 -2.20 15.47 16.97
CA LYS A 178 -1.24 16.36 16.31
C LYS A 178 -1.69 16.77 14.92
N THR A 179 -2.30 15.84 14.16
CA THR A 179 -2.88 16.13 12.85
C THR A 179 -4.00 17.15 12.95
N ILE A 180 -4.91 16.97 13.92
CA ILE A 180 -6.02 17.89 14.14
C ILE A 180 -5.52 19.29 14.52
N VAL A 181 -4.56 19.37 15.47
CA VAL A 181 -3.96 20.63 15.89
C VAL A 181 -3.31 21.36 14.73
N TRP A 182 -2.53 20.64 13.92
CA TRP A 182 -1.85 21.21 12.75
C TRP A 182 -2.86 21.74 11.71
N LEU A 183 -3.92 20.99 11.41
CA LEU A 183 -4.96 21.42 10.47
C LEU A 183 -5.66 22.70 10.96
N LYS A 184 -6.02 22.77 12.23
CA LYS A 184 -6.62 23.98 12.83
C LYS A 184 -5.67 25.17 12.76
N TRP A 185 -4.40 24.96 13.11
CA TRP A 185 -3.37 25.98 13.02
C TRP A 185 -3.18 26.47 11.57
N TRP A 186 -3.08 25.54 10.61
CA TRP A 186 -2.92 25.90 9.21
C TRP A 186 -4.09 26.76 8.73
N ARG A 187 -5.33 26.35 8.99
CA ARG A 187 -6.52 27.09 8.57
C ARG A 187 -6.61 28.49 9.17
N LYS A 188 -6.15 28.67 10.41
CA LYS A 188 -6.10 29.98 11.08
C LYS A 188 -5.09 30.94 10.43
N ASN A 189 -3.97 30.41 9.94
CA ASN A 189 -2.84 31.22 9.49
C ASN A 189 -2.71 31.33 7.96
N HIS A 190 -3.49 30.55 7.20
CA HIS A 190 -3.41 30.52 5.74
C HIS A 190 -4.82 30.53 5.11
N LYS A 191 -4.94 31.20 3.98
CA LYS A 191 -6.21 31.26 3.22
C LYS A 191 -6.54 29.94 2.53
N GLU A 192 -5.52 29.24 2.04
CA GLU A 192 -5.67 28.01 1.25
C GLU A 192 -5.02 26.80 1.95
N TRP A 193 -5.53 25.63 1.65
CA TRP A 193 -4.92 24.39 2.07
C TRP A 193 -3.65 24.09 1.26
N PRO A 194 -2.60 23.57 1.86
CA PRO A 194 -1.42 23.16 1.11
C PRO A 194 -1.75 21.90 0.30
N SER A 195 -1.06 21.70 -0.80
CA SER A 195 -1.26 20.58 -1.75
C SER A 195 -1.08 19.18 -1.14
N ILE A 196 -0.73 19.08 0.13
CA ILE A 196 -0.59 17.81 0.88
C ILE A 196 -1.86 17.41 1.62
N VAL A 197 -2.83 18.29 1.79
CA VAL A 197 -4.15 18.01 2.41
C VAL A 197 -5.08 17.48 1.34
N ARG A 198 -5.98 16.54 1.77
CA ARG A 198 -7.04 15.93 0.95
C ARG A 198 -8.37 16.51 1.32
#